data_6a9eeee65f2b1890827818c3b4740ba5
#
_entry.id   6a9eeee65f2b1890827818c3b4740ba5
#
_cell.length_a   1.000
_cell.length_b   1.000
_cell.length_c   1.000
_cell.angle_alpha   90.00
_cell.angle_beta   90.00
_cell.angle_gamma   90.00
#
_symmetry.space_group_name_H-M   'P 1'
#
loop_
_entity.id
_entity.type
_entity.pdbx_description
1 polymer ?
#
loop_
_entity_poly.entity_id
_entity_poly.type
_entity_poly.pdbx_seq_one_letter_code
_entity_poly.pdbx_strand_id
1 'polypeptide(L)'
;LTAGCGHTPDISVKPASPFDTLAITEERTALDFPYTEKEIDRQLRKRIGRLTAEEKVEMEKRNWLEYRIINGEKRYFSRAALNLQLLRDFHYNRASRDTAEASLPEITHRKSHTGSIIKASETEARPVLPVNMTINYTLTVLPDAVPPGEIIRCWLPYPREDHPRQGNVKLISASPGNYLIAPDSAVHRTIYLEAKAEKGKPVVFLTSFSLETRGQYFDPGKIS
;
A
#
# COMPACT_ATOMS: atom_id res chain seq x y z
N LEU A 1 15.87 -29.09 5.67
CA LEU A 1 14.84 -28.04 5.61
C LEU A 1 14.59 -27.73 4.12
N THR A 2 13.66 -28.43 3.49
CA THR A 2 13.23 -28.23 2.10
C THR A 2 12.15 -27.15 2.08
N ALA A 3 12.47 -26.00 1.49
CA ALA A 3 11.50 -24.97 1.16
C ALA A 3 10.59 -25.52 0.05
N GLY A 4 9.30 -25.68 0.36
CA GLY A 4 8.29 -26.04 -0.61
C GLY A 4 8.07 -24.92 -1.60
N CYS A 5 8.41 -25.12 -2.85
CA CYS A 5 8.00 -24.29 -3.98
C CYS A 5 6.47 -24.24 -4.02
N GLY A 6 5.91 -23.09 -3.69
CA GLY A 6 4.51 -22.80 -3.97
C GLY A 6 4.30 -22.80 -5.48
N HIS A 7 3.51 -23.72 -5.97
CA HIS A 7 3.03 -23.73 -7.34
C HIS A 7 2.16 -22.49 -7.55
N THR A 8 2.66 -21.48 -8.25
CA THR A 8 1.82 -20.44 -8.83
C THR A 8 1.05 -21.09 -9.97
N PRO A 9 -0.28 -21.02 -9.99
CA PRO A 9 -1.04 -21.54 -11.13
C PRO A 9 -0.63 -20.74 -12.37
N ASP A 10 -0.22 -21.46 -13.40
CA ASP A 10 0.03 -20.91 -14.74
C ASP A 10 -1.32 -20.48 -15.35
N ILE A 11 -1.70 -19.23 -15.13
CA ILE A 11 -2.88 -18.61 -15.73
C ILE A 11 -2.39 -17.79 -16.91
N SER A 12 -1.85 -18.45 -17.91
CA SER A 12 -1.50 -17.78 -19.18
C SER A 12 -2.70 -17.72 -20.12
N VAL A 13 -3.70 -16.95 -19.77
CA VAL A 13 -4.65 -16.44 -20.78
C VAL A 13 -3.99 -15.19 -21.36
N LYS A 14 -3.29 -15.34 -22.49
CA LYS A 14 -2.81 -14.18 -23.23
C LYS A 14 -4.04 -13.40 -23.72
N PRO A 15 -4.17 -12.11 -23.35
CA PRO A 15 -5.27 -11.29 -23.85
C PRO A 15 -5.21 -11.28 -25.39
N ALA A 16 -6.34 -11.43 -26.04
CA ALA A 16 -6.47 -11.43 -27.51
C ALA A 16 -6.06 -10.07 -28.12
N SER A 17 -6.00 -9.03 -27.31
CA SER A 17 -5.55 -7.67 -27.64
C SER A 17 -4.90 -7.03 -26.41
N PRO A 18 -3.83 -6.22 -26.57
CA PRO A 18 -3.27 -5.41 -25.48
C PRO A 18 -4.24 -4.34 -24.94
N PHE A 19 -5.40 -4.17 -25.58
CA PHE A 19 -6.46 -3.26 -25.17
C PHE A 19 -7.70 -3.98 -24.63
N ASP A 20 -7.63 -5.29 -24.42
CA ASP A 20 -8.70 -6.05 -23.78
C ASP A 20 -8.68 -5.81 -22.27
N THR A 21 -9.30 -4.70 -21.85
CA THR A 21 -9.38 -4.28 -20.45
C THR A 21 -10.17 -5.27 -19.59
N LEU A 22 -11.10 -6.03 -20.16
CA LEU A 22 -11.88 -7.05 -19.45
C LEU A 22 -11.00 -8.24 -19.09
N ALA A 23 -10.26 -8.80 -20.04
CA ALA A 23 -9.36 -9.93 -19.80
C ALA A 23 -8.26 -9.58 -18.79
N ILE A 24 -7.67 -8.37 -18.88
CA ILE A 24 -6.69 -7.88 -17.92
C ILE A 24 -7.30 -7.73 -16.53
N THR A 25 -8.54 -7.26 -16.44
CA THR A 25 -9.23 -7.09 -15.15
C THR A 25 -9.56 -8.45 -14.52
N GLU A 26 -9.99 -9.43 -15.31
CA GLU A 26 -10.27 -10.80 -14.85
C GLU A 26 -9.01 -11.50 -14.37
N GLU A 27 -7.92 -11.41 -15.14
CA GLU A 27 -6.61 -11.94 -14.77
C GLU A 27 -6.12 -11.31 -13.45
N ARG A 28 -6.21 -9.98 -13.33
CA ARG A 28 -5.84 -9.26 -12.10
C ARG A 28 -6.70 -9.69 -10.93
N THR A 29 -8.02 -9.82 -11.13
CA THR A 29 -8.93 -10.27 -10.08
C THR A 29 -8.58 -11.68 -9.61
N ALA A 30 -8.22 -12.59 -10.51
CA ALA A 30 -7.79 -13.94 -10.16
C ALA A 30 -6.49 -13.94 -9.30
N LEU A 31 -5.55 -13.04 -9.60
CA LEU A 31 -4.33 -12.85 -8.79
C LEU A 31 -4.63 -12.31 -7.39
N ASP A 32 -5.56 -11.38 -7.26
CA ASP A 32 -5.95 -10.78 -5.99
C ASP A 32 -6.78 -11.76 -5.12
N PHE A 33 -7.48 -12.73 -5.73
CA PHE A 33 -8.33 -13.74 -5.08
C PHE A 33 -7.84 -15.18 -5.33
N PRO A 34 -6.62 -15.54 -4.89
CA PRO A 34 -6.02 -16.82 -5.24
C PRO A 34 -6.57 -18.02 -4.45
N TYR A 35 -7.20 -17.79 -3.26
CA TYR A 35 -7.50 -18.88 -2.35
C TYR A 35 -8.87 -19.51 -2.57
N THR A 36 -8.87 -20.82 -2.66
CA THR A 36 -10.09 -21.64 -2.57
C THR A 36 -10.63 -21.65 -1.14
N GLU A 37 -11.84 -22.16 -0.96
CA GLU A 37 -12.46 -22.33 0.37
C GLU A 37 -11.59 -23.16 1.33
N LYS A 38 -11.02 -24.24 0.86
CA LYS A 38 -10.13 -25.10 1.66
C LYS A 38 -8.84 -24.40 2.08
N GLU A 39 -8.30 -23.56 1.21
CA GLU A 39 -7.07 -22.82 1.49
C GLU A 39 -7.30 -21.69 2.47
N ILE A 40 -8.39 -20.93 2.31
CA ILE A 40 -8.73 -19.88 3.27
C ILE A 40 -9.02 -20.45 4.65
N ASP A 41 -9.71 -21.60 4.76
CA ASP A 41 -9.95 -22.26 6.04
C ASP A 41 -8.65 -22.67 6.73
N ARG A 42 -7.65 -23.11 5.98
CA ARG A 42 -6.29 -23.40 6.52
C ARG A 42 -5.63 -22.12 7.04
N GLN A 43 -5.74 -21.01 6.32
CA GLN A 43 -5.20 -19.71 6.72
C GLN A 43 -5.88 -19.19 8.00
N LEU A 44 -7.21 -19.27 8.06
CA LEU A 44 -8.01 -18.86 9.21
C LEU A 44 -7.65 -19.66 10.46
N ARG A 45 -7.55 -21.00 10.35
CA ARG A 45 -7.13 -21.85 11.47
C ARG A 45 -5.79 -21.45 12.08
N LYS A 46 -4.85 -21.05 11.24
CA LYS A 46 -3.52 -20.61 11.67
C LYS A 46 -3.56 -19.30 12.46
N ARG A 47 -4.48 -18.38 12.10
CA ARG A 47 -4.50 -16.99 12.60
C ARG A 47 -5.46 -16.78 13.75
N ILE A 48 -6.66 -17.34 13.64
CA ILE A 48 -7.78 -17.02 14.53
C ILE A 48 -8.50 -18.27 15.07
N GLY A 49 -8.03 -19.45 14.73
CA GLY A 49 -8.70 -20.71 15.09
C GLY A 49 -9.74 -21.13 14.06
N ARG A 50 -10.53 -22.16 14.44
CA ARG A 50 -11.59 -22.71 13.58
C ARG A 50 -12.83 -21.83 13.70
N LEU A 51 -13.37 -21.39 12.57
CA LEU A 51 -14.72 -20.80 12.48
C LEU A 51 -15.76 -21.91 12.25
N THR A 52 -16.96 -21.73 12.78
CA THR A 52 -18.12 -22.52 12.37
C THR A 52 -18.60 -22.10 10.99
N ALA A 53 -19.48 -22.88 10.37
CA ALA A 53 -20.05 -22.52 9.06
C ALA A 53 -20.88 -21.22 9.15
N GLU A 54 -21.63 -21.07 10.24
CA GLU A 54 -22.46 -19.91 10.51
C GLU A 54 -21.61 -18.65 10.72
N GLU A 55 -20.55 -18.74 11.51
CA GLU A 55 -19.61 -17.62 11.71
C GLU A 55 -18.97 -17.19 10.39
N LYS A 56 -18.56 -18.16 9.56
CA LYS A 56 -17.95 -17.86 8.25
C LYS A 56 -18.93 -17.12 7.35
N VAL A 57 -20.18 -17.59 7.24
CA VAL A 57 -21.22 -16.92 6.47
C VAL A 57 -21.49 -15.50 6.97
N GLU A 58 -21.49 -15.29 8.28
CA GLU A 58 -21.69 -13.96 8.86
C GLU A 58 -20.51 -13.03 8.54
N MET A 59 -19.26 -13.51 8.59
CA MET A 59 -18.07 -12.73 8.21
C MET A 59 -18.08 -12.37 6.73
N GLU A 60 -18.55 -13.28 5.86
CA GLU A 60 -18.72 -13.04 4.43
C GLU A 60 -19.79 -11.96 4.16
N LYS A 61 -20.94 -12.03 4.83
CA LYS A 61 -22.01 -11.02 4.73
C LYS A 61 -21.54 -9.63 5.14
N ARG A 62 -20.69 -9.54 6.15
CA ARG A 62 -20.12 -8.27 6.63
C ARG A 62 -18.96 -7.77 5.77
N ASN A 63 -18.57 -8.47 4.71
CA ASN A 63 -17.35 -8.22 3.94
C ASN A 63 -16.07 -8.24 4.78
N TRP A 64 -16.08 -8.88 5.93
CA TRP A 64 -14.89 -9.08 6.75
C TRP A 64 -14.03 -10.22 6.24
N LEU A 65 -14.66 -11.20 5.59
CA LEU A 65 -14.01 -12.28 4.84
C LEU A 65 -14.34 -12.12 3.36
N GLU A 66 -13.55 -11.29 2.68
CA GLU A 66 -13.82 -10.88 1.30
C GLU A 66 -13.60 -12.01 0.30
N TYR A 67 -14.56 -12.21 -0.59
CA TYR A 67 -14.51 -13.19 -1.66
C TYR A 67 -15.09 -12.66 -2.98
N ARG A 68 -14.78 -13.36 -4.07
CA ARG A 68 -15.40 -13.19 -5.40
C ARG A 68 -15.76 -14.54 -6.00
N ILE A 69 -16.72 -14.54 -6.92
CA ILE A 69 -16.99 -15.71 -7.76
C ILE A 69 -16.17 -15.54 -9.04
N ILE A 70 -15.22 -16.42 -9.27
CA ILE A 70 -14.34 -16.42 -10.44
C ILE A 70 -14.47 -17.77 -11.10
N ASN A 71 -14.86 -17.79 -12.37
CA ASN A 71 -15.14 -19.03 -13.15
C ASN A 71 -16.09 -20.00 -12.43
N GLY A 72 -17.12 -19.47 -11.75
CA GLY A 72 -18.09 -20.27 -11.01
C GLY A 72 -17.63 -20.78 -9.64
N GLU A 73 -16.39 -20.52 -9.24
CA GLU A 73 -15.84 -20.90 -7.96
C GLU A 73 -15.72 -19.70 -7.01
N LYS A 74 -16.00 -19.95 -5.71
CA LYS A 74 -15.76 -18.97 -4.67
C LYS A 74 -14.26 -18.88 -4.38
N ARG A 75 -13.70 -17.69 -4.59
CA ARG A 75 -12.29 -17.38 -4.37
C ARG A 75 -12.15 -16.26 -3.36
N TYR A 76 -11.22 -16.39 -2.43
CA TYR A 76 -11.00 -15.45 -1.33
C TYR A 76 -9.80 -14.56 -1.58
N PHE A 77 -9.91 -13.32 -1.13
CA PHE A 77 -8.87 -12.31 -1.24
C PHE A 77 -7.57 -12.77 -0.56
N SER A 78 -6.44 -12.47 -1.16
CA SER A 78 -5.11 -12.92 -0.71
C SER A 78 -4.80 -12.56 0.75
N ARG A 79 -5.38 -11.48 1.26
CA ARG A 79 -5.21 -11.00 2.65
C ARG A 79 -6.45 -11.18 3.52
N ALA A 80 -7.50 -11.86 3.05
CA ALA A 80 -8.77 -11.97 3.77
C ALA A 80 -8.61 -12.51 5.20
N ALA A 81 -7.83 -13.57 5.41
CA ALA A 81 -7.59 -14.12 6.74
C ALA A 81 -6.83 -13.15 7.67
N LEU A 82 -5.87 -12.38 7.14
CA LEU A 82 -5.18 -11.35 7.90
C LEU A 82 -6.11 -10.18 8.25
N ASN A 83 -6.88 -9.72 7.29
CA ASN A 83 -7.85 -8.64 7.50
C ASN A 83 -8.88 -9.03 8.56
N LEU A 84 -9.40 -10.26 8.50
CA LEU A 84 -10.33 -10.76 9.51
C LEU A 84 -9.69 -10.84 10.91
N GLN A 85 -8.44 -11.28 11.01
CA GLN A 85 -7.70 -11.26 12.27
C GLN A 85 -7.60 -9.82 12.83
N LEU A 86 -7.19 -8.86 12.01
CA LEU A 86 -7.08 -7.46 12.42
C LEU A 86 -8.41 -6.86 12.85
N LEU A 87 -9.50 -7.18 12.14
CA LEU A 87 -10.85 -6.74 12.50
C LEU A 87 -11.31 -7.34 13.83
N ARG A 88 -11.07 -8.63 14.06
CA ARG A 88 -11.35 -9.27 15.35
C ARG A 88 -10.54 -8.64 16.48
N ASP A 89 -9.25 -8.48 16.28
CA ASP A 89 -8.37 -7.84 17.26
C ASP A 89 -8.83 -6.40 17.56
N PHE A 90 -9.28 -5.66 16.56
CA PHE A 90 -9.81 -4.32 16.72
C PHE A 90 -11.13 -4.32 17.53
N HIS A 91 -12.06 -5.22 17.22
CA HIS A 91 -13.37 -5.27 17.89
C HIS A 91 -13.30 -5.85 19.30
N TYR A 92 -12.51 -6.90 19.51
CA TYR A 92 -12.48 -7.61 20.80
C TYR A 92 -11.44 -7.06 21.78
N ASN A 93 -10.35 -6.44 21.28
CA ASN A 93 -9.27 -5.90 22.12
C ASN A 93 -9.26 -4.37 22.18
N ARG A 94 -10.32 -3.70 21.77
CA ARG A 94 -10.41 -2.23 21.72
C ARG A 94 -10.05 -1.59 23.07
N ALA A 95 -10.57 -2.13 24.17
CA ALA A 95 -10.35 -1.59 25.52
C ALA A 95 -8.90 -1.78 26.01
N SER A 96 -8.23 -2.88 25.64
CA SER A 96 -6.83 -3.13 26.05
C SER A 96 -5.80 -2.41 25.17
N ARG A 97 -6.13 -2.17 23.91
CA ARG A 97 -5.27 -1.38 22.99
C ARG A 97 -5.28 0.11 23.30
N ASP A 98 -6.45 0.66 23.65
CA ASP A 98 -6.58 2.09 23.95
C ASP A 98 -5.70 2.53 25.13
N THR A 99 -5.32 1.62 26.03
CA THR A 99 -4.47 1.93 27.17
C THR A 99 -2.97 1.79 26.88
N ALA A 100 -2.53 0.78 26.13
CA ALA A 100 -1.12 0.52 25.89
C ALA A 100 -0.56 1.32 24.67
N GLU A 101 -1.31 1.40 23.57
CA GLU A 101 -0.89 2.20 22.40
C GLU A 101 -1.09 3.71 22.63
N ALA A 102 -2.10 4.10 23.44
CA ALA A 102 -2.34 5.51 23.75
C ALA A 102 -1.18 6.16 24.54
N SER A 103 -0.32 5.37 25.16
CA SER A 103 0.84 5.85 25.93
C SER A 103 2.12 6.00 25.10
N LEU A 104 2.16 5.54 23.85
CA LEU A 104 3.33 5.73 22.99
C LEU A 104 3.47 7.21 22.60
N PRO A 105 4.66 7.82 22.83
CA PRO A 105 4.89 9.24 22.53
C PRO A 105 4.49 9.64 21.11
N GLU A 106 4.74 8.76 20.13
CA GLU A 106 4.40 8.98 18.72
C GLU A 106 2.88 9.06 18.49
N ILE A 107 2.09 8.21 19.15
CA ILE A 107 0.63 8.22 19.03
C ILE A 107 0.04 9.43 19.71
N THR A 108 0.57 9.78 20.89
CA THR A 108 0.17 10.99 21.61
C THR A 108 0.45 12.24 20.78
N HIS A 109 1.63 12.31 20.15
CA HIS A 109 1.99 13.40 19.25
C HIS A 109 1.05 13.48 18.05
N ARG A 110 0.77 12.36 17.39
CA ARG A 110 -0.16 12.30 16.24
C ARG A 110 -1.57 12.76 16.62
N LYS A 111 -2.11 12.28 17.74
CA LYS A 111 -3.44 12.68 18.24
C LYS A 111 -3.49 14.18 18.54
N SER A 112 -2.48 14.71 19.25
CA SER A 112 -2.36 16.14 19.57
C SER A 112 -2.26 16.99 18.31
N HIS A 113 -1.40 16.62 17.37
CA HIS A 113 -1.25 17.34 16.10
C HIS A 113 -2.54 17.31 15.26
N THR A 114 -3.21 16.17 15.19
CA THR A 114 -4.52 16.06 14.51
C THR A 114 -5.56 16.98 15.15
N GLY A 115 -5.65 17.00 16.49
CA GLY A 115 -6.54 17.93 17.20
C GLY A 115 -6.22 19.39 16.90
N SER A 116 -4.94 19.75 16.81
CA SER A 116 -4.52 21.10 16.43
C SER A 116 -4.90 21.47 14.99
N ILE A 117 -4.78 20.52 14.06
CA ILE A 117 -5.23 20.71 12.66
C ILE A 117 -6.74 20.96 12.61
N ILE A 118 -7.54 20.15 13.30
CA ILE A 118 -9.01 20.31 13.34
C ILE A 118 -9.34 21.71 13.83
N LYS A 119 -8.80 22.12 14.98
CA LYS A 119 -9.05 23.43 15.59
C LYS A 119 -8.63 24.59 14.68
N ALA A 120 -7.46 24.52 14.04
CA ALA A 120 -7.00 25.55 13.13
C ALA A 120 -7.85 25.62 11.85
N SER A 121 -8.32 24.46 11.34
CA SER A 121 -9.18 24.40 10.15
C SER A 121 -10.61 24.91 10.39
N GLU A 122 -11.06 25.06 11.64
CA GLU A 122 -12.38 25.67 11.94
C GLU A 122 -12.42 27.15 11.58
N THR A 123 -11.27 27.83 11.63
CA THR A 123 -11.15 29.26 11.37
C THR A 123 -10.53 29.59 10.02
N GLU A 124 -9.85 28.63 9.39
CA GLU A 124 -9.15 28.84 8.13
C GLU A 124 -9.59 27.83 7.06
N ALA A 125 -10.08 28.32 5.93
CA ALA A 125 -10.46 27.48 4.78
C ALA A 125 -9.25 26.90 4.01
N ARG A 126 -8.04 27.34 4.32
CA ARG A 126 -6.77 26.88 3.69
C ARG A 126 -6.07 25.81 4.53
N PRO A 127 -5.14 25.06 3.94
CA PRO A 127 -4.29 24.14 4.69
C PRO A 127 -3.43 24.84 5.75
N VAL A 128 -3.37 24.26 6.95
CA VAL A 128 -2.82 24.82 8.18
C VAL A 128 -1.65 24.03 8.72
N LEU A 129 -0.93 24.61 9.67
CA LEU A 129 0.12 23.96 10.47
C LEU A 129 1.18 23.26 9.62
N PRO A 130 2.02 24.03 8.91
CA PRO A 130 3.07 23.46 8.07
C PRO A 130 4.06 22.62 8.89
N VAL A 131 4.41 21.45 8.34
CA VAL A 131 5.43 20.56 8.89
C VAL A 131 6.46 20.29 7.81
N ASN A 132 7.73 20.55 8.11
CA ASN A 132 8.84 20.16 7.24
C ASN A 132 9.23 18.72 7.51
N MET A 133 9.39 17.95 6.45
CA MET A 133 9.82 16.54 6.52
C MET A 133 10.87 16.24 5.45
N THR A 134 11.74 15.29 5.78
CA THR A 134 12.67 14.70 4.83
C THR A 134 12.25 13.26 4.60
N ILE A 135 12.14 12.88 3.33
CA ILE A 135 11.78 11.52 2.91
C ILE A 135 12.99 10.90 2.22
N ASN A 136 13.35 9.70 2.68
CA ASN A 136 14.40 8.90 2.09
C ASN A 136 13.78 7.61 1.56
N TYR A 137 13.88 7.39 0.25
CA TYR A 137 13.52 6.12 -0.39
C TYR A 137 14.79 5.32 -0.67
N THR A 138 14.72 4.04 -0.34
CA THR A 138 15.71 3.04 -0.74
C THR A 138 14.96 1.87 -1.35
N LEU A 139 15.23 1.58 -2.62
CA LEU A 139 14.72 0.40 -3.31
C LEU A 139 15.88 -0.45 -3.74
N THR A 140 15.92 -1.71 -3.30
CA THR A 140 16.98 -2.66 -3.64
C THR A 140 16.42 -3.77 -4.52
N VAL A 141 16.97 -3.93 -5.70
CA VAL A 141 16.78 -5.11 -6.56
C VAL A 141 17.86 -6.12 -6.19
N LEU A 142 17.43 -7.32 -5.82
CA LEU A 142 18.36 -8.36 -5.38
C LEU A 142 19.35 -8.78 -6.49
N PRO A 143 20.53 -9.29 -6.11
CA PRO A 143 21.48 -9.83 -7.09
C PRO A 143 20.82 -10.85 -8.01
N ASP A 144 21.17 -10.80 -9.28
CA ASP A 144 20.72 -11.74 -10.32
C ASP A 144 19.18 -11.86 -10.48
N ALA A 145 18.40 -10.89 -9.97
CA ALA A 145 16.95 -10.81 -10.19
C ALA A 145 16.59 -10.57 -11.66
N VAL A 146 17.50 -10.00 -12.44
CA VAL A 146 17.43 -9.87 -13.90
C VAL A 146 18.79 -10.25 -14.50
N PRO A 147 18.84 -10.63 -15.80
CA PRO A 147 20.11 -10.96 -16.46
C PRO A 147 21.12 -9.83 -16.39
N PRO A 148 22.42 -10.12 -16.22
CA PRO A 148 23.47 -9.10 -16.26
C PRO A 148 23.47 -8.36 -17.60
N GLY A 149 23.59 -7.04 -17.54
CA GLY A 149 23.56 -6.18 -18.70
C GLY A 149 22.21 -5.53 -18.98
N GLU A 150 21.12 -6.05 -18.45
CA GLU A 150 19.79 -5.47 -18.58
C GLU A 150 19.67 -4.14 -17.81
N ILE A 151 18.86 -3.23 -18.33
CA ILE A 151 18.56 -1.95 -17.68
C ILE A 151 17.34 -2.09 -16.78
N ILE A 152 17.55 -1.86 -15.50
CA ILE A 152 16.49 -1.78 -14.50
C ILE A 152 16.02 -0.32 -14.42
N ARG A 153 14.72 -0.11 -14.57
CA ARG A 153 14.10 1.22 -14.50
C ARG A 153 13.27 1.32 -13.23
N CYS A 154 13.38 2.45 -12.55
CA CYS A 154 12.73 2.70 -11.29
C CYS A 154 12.00 4.05 -11.32
N TRP A 155 10.74 4.07 -10.89
CA TRP A 155 9.94 5.28 -10.68
C TRP A 155 9.56 5.34 -9.20
N LEU A 156 10.14 6.31 -8.47
CA LEU A 156 9.81 6.55 -7.08
C LEU A 156 8.84 7.74 -6.97
N PRO A 157 7.89 7.71 -6.03
CA PRO A 157 7.00 8.85 -5.81
C PRO A 157 7.79 10.13 -5.52
N TYR A 158 7.36 11.24 -6.12
CA TYR A 158 7.95 12.55 -5.89
C TYR A 158 6.84 13.59 -5.66
N PRO A 159 6.94 14.50 -4.68
CA PRO A 159 5.87 15.39 -4.34
C PRO A 159 5.59 16.45 -5.42
N ARG A 160 4.36 16.92 -5.47
CA ARG A 160 3.91 18.02 -6.33
C ARG A 160 3.97 19.34 -5.56
N GLU A 161 4.34 20.40 -6.23
CA GLU A 161 4.35 21.75 -5.64
C GLU A 161 3.07 22.54 -5.93
N ASP A 162 2.33 22.17 -6.99
CA ASP A 162 1.04 22.76 -7.33
C ASP A 162 -0.11 22.31 -6.41
N HIS A 163 0.14 21.44 -5.45
CA HIS A 163 -0.85 20.94 -4.51
C HIS A 163 -0.89 21.83 -3.25
N PRO A 164 -2.07 22.36 -2.84
CA PRO A 164 -2.17 23.34 -1.76
C PRO A 164 -1.66 22.84 -0.40
N ARG A 165 -1.56 21.52 -0.20
CA ARG A 165 -1.04 20.92 1.02
C ARG A 165 0.45 20.55 0.97
N GLN A 166 1.12 20.81 -0.14
CA GLN A 166 2.54 20.52 -0.32
C GLN A 166 3.26 21.75 -0.86
N GLY A 167 4.53 21.89 -0.52
CA GLY A 167 5.36 22.97 -1.03
C GLY A 167 6.81 22.84 -0.55
N ASN A 168 7.64 23.78 -0.96
CA ASN A 168 9.05 23.85 -0.60
C ASN A 168 9.80 22.53 -0.87
N VAL A 169 9.47 21.87 -2.00
CA VAL A 169 10.07 20.61 -2.40
C VAL A 169 11.50 20.83 -2.86
N LYS A 170 12.46 20.15 -2.25
CA LYS A 170 13.87 20.22 -2.61
C LYS A 170 14.45 18.81 -2.70
N LEU A 171 14.97 18.43 -3.87
CA LEU A 171 15.77 17.22 -4.00
C LEU A 171 17.10 17.42 -3.25
N ILE A 172 17.41 16.48 -2.35
CA ILE A 172 18.66 16.48 -1.59
C ILE A 172 19.69 15.60 -2.30
N SER A 173 19.28 14.40 -2.69
CA SER A 173 20.14 13.46 -3.41
C SER A 173 19.33 12.43 -4.19
N ALA A 174 19.93 11.90 -5.24
CA ALA A 174 19.43 10.76 -6.00
C ALA A 174 20.61 9.89 -6.45
N SER A 175 20.42 8.58 -6.44
CA SER A 175 21.43 7.61 -6.91
C SER A 175 20.70 6.45 -7.61
N PRO A 176 21.14 6.05 -8.82
CA PRO A 176 22.19 6.66 -9.64
C PRO A 176 21.94 8.12 -9.98
N GLY A 177 23.03 8.87 -10.25
CA GLY A 177 22.98 10.33 -10.45
C GLY A 177 22.24 10.80 -11.71
N ASN A 178 21.99 9.92 -12.67
CA ASN A 178 21.15 10.21 -13.84
C ASN A 178 19.69 9.97 -13.48
N TYR A 179 18.95 11.04 -13.29
CA TYR A 179 17.53 10.99 -12.96
C TYR A 179 16.72 12.00 -13.78
N LEU A 180 15.42 11.73 -13.91
CA LEU A 180 14.44 12.67 -14.47
C LEU A 180 13.29 12.84 -13.50
N ILE A 181 12.92 14.08 -13.22
CA ILE A 181 11.74 14.38 -12.41
C ILE A 181 10.60 14.72 -13.37
N ALA A 182 9.47 14.05 -13.21
CA ALA A 182 8.27 14.35 -13.97
C ALA A 182 7.81 15.80 -13.72
N PRO A 183 7.18 16.48 -14.70
CA PRO A 183 6.68 17.83 -14.52
C PRO A 183 5.66 17.88 -13.38
N ASP A 184 5.52 19.03 -12.74
CA ASP A 184 4.64 19.22 -11.58
C ASP A 184 3.16 18.97 -11.90
N SER A 185 2.77 19.16 -13.16
CA SER A 185 1.44 18.86 -13.68
C SER A 185 1.11 17.35 -13.78
N ALA A 186 2.10 16.46 -13.62
CA ALA A 186 1.85 15.03 -13.66
C ALA A 186 1.05 14.58 -12.43
N VAL A 187 -0.09 13.91 -12.63
CA VAL A 187 -0.98 13.45 -11.56
C VAL A 187 -0.24 12.54 -10.55
N HIS A 188 0.54 11.62 -11.08
CA HIS A 188 1.44 10.77 -10.29
C HIS A 188 2.88 11.18 -10.58
N ARG A 189 3.29 12.32 -9.98
CA ARG A 189 4.66 12.82 -10.15
C ARG A 189 5.66 11.83 -9.57
N THR A 190 6.69 11.53 -10.34
CA THR A 190 7.75 10.58 -9.98
C THR A 190 9.12 11.14 -10.30
N ILE A 191 10.13 10.61 -9.63
CA ILE A 191 11.52 10.68 -10.06
C ILE A 191 11.87 9.33 -10.69
N TYR A 192 12.35 9.40 -11.93
CA TYR A 192 12.83 8.26 -12.71
C TYR A 192 14.32 8.09 -12.55
N LEU A 193 14.75 6.84 -12.33
CA LEU A 193 16.14 6.43 -12.27
C LEU A 193 16.32 5.15 -13.08
N GLU A 194 17.52 4.93 -13.58
CA GLU A 194 17.88 3.67 -14.22
C GLU A 194 19.29 3.22 -13.87
N ALA A 195 19.51 1.92 -13.86
CA ALA A 195 20.80 1.31 -13.64
C ALA A 195 20.93 -0.01 -14.38
N LYS A 196 22.15 -0.34 -14.78
CA LYS A 196 22.46 -1.61 -15.42
C LYS A 196 22.68 -2.70 -14.37
N ALA A 197 22.07 -3.87 -14.58
CA ALA A 197 22.30 -5.03 -13.74
C ALA A 197 23.70 -5.60 -13.94
N GLU A 198 24.38 -5.90 -12.84
CA GLU A 198 25.66 -6.57 -12.83
C GLU A 198 25.55 -7.93 -12.14
N LYS A 199 26.29 -8.92 -12.65
CA LYS A 199 26.26 -10.28 -12.09
C LYS A 199 26.66 -10.30 -10.61
N GLY A 200 25.85 -10.92 -9.78
CA GLY A 200 26.10 -11.10 -8.35
C GLY A 200 26.02 -9.82 -7.52
N LYS A 201 25.59 -8.68 -8.12
CA LYS A 201 25.47 -7.42 -7.40
C LYS A 201 24.00 -6.96 -7.28
N PRO A 202 23.59 -6.40 -6.14
CA PRO A 202 22.29 -5.76 -6.04
C PRO A 202 22.33 -4.41 -6.78
N VAL A 203 21.17 -3.98 -7.29
CA VAL A 203 21.00 -2.61 -7.79
C VAL A 203 20.18 -1.83 -6.75
N VAL A 204 20.72 -0.70 -6.31
CA VAL A 204 20.12 0.14 -5.27
C VAL A 204 19.76 1.50 -5.85
N PHE A 205 18.50 1.87 -5.73
CA PHE A 205 17.98 3.19 -6.05
C PHE A 205 17.74 3.97 -4.77
N LEU A 206 18.30 5.16 -4.67
CA LEU A 206 18.17 6.05 -3.53
C LEU A 206 17.60 7.39 -3.98
N THR A 207 16.70 7.94 -3.20
CA THR A 207 16.22 9.31 -3.38
C THR A 207 15.95 9.92 -2.01
N SER A 208 16.51 11.10 -1.78
CA SER A 208 16.23 11.91 -0.59
C SER A 208 15.74 13.28 -1.02
N PHE A 209 14.65 13.73 -0.42
CA PHE A 209 14.12 15.06 -0.64
C PHE A 209 13.43 15.61 0.60
N SER A 210 13.37 16.93 0.73
CA SER A 210 12.58 17.62 1.74
C SER A 210 11.35 18.24 1.11
N LEU A 211 10.30 18.36 1.91
CA LEU A 211 9.08 19.08 1.56
C LEU A 211 8.43 19.65 2.81
N GLU A 212 7.61 20.66 2.59
CA GLU A 212 6.63 21.13 3.57
C GLU A 212 5.28 20.48 3.28
N THR A 213 4.62 19.95 4.30
CA THR A 213 3.24 19.45 4.20
C THR A 213 2.35 20.19 5.20
N ARG A 214 1.06 20.37 4.85
CA ARG A 214 0.07 21.08 5.67
C ARG A 214 -1.14 20.21 5.92
N GLY A 215 -1.68 20.31 7.12
CA GLY A 215 -2.92 19.66 7.50
C GLY A 215 -4.14 20.39 6.96
N GLN A 216 -5.24 19.67 6.76
CA GLN A 216 -6.55 20.25 6.45
C GLN A 216 -7.63 19.30 6.96
N TYR A 217 -8.66 19.88 7.58
CA TYR A 217 -9.82 19.14 8.01
C TYR A 217 -11.08 19.71 7.33
N PHE A 218 -11.94 18.82 6.90
CA PHE A 218 -13.29 19.13 6.41
C PHE A 218 -14.30 18.41 7.30
N ASP A 219 -15.29 19.15 7.79
CA ASP A 219 -16.40 18.55 8.52
C ASP A 219 -17.32 17.83 7.55
N PRO A 220 -17.42 16.48 7.61
CA PRO A 220 -18.27 15.71 6.70
C PRO A 220 -19.75 16.13 6.77
N GLY A 221 -20.22 16.64 7.90
CA GLY A 221 -21.58 17.12 8.08
C GLY A 221 -21.90 18.43 7.36
N LYS A 222 -20.88 19.13 6.87
CA LYS A 222 -21.01 20.42 6.15
C LYS A 222 -20.73 20.31 4.65
N ILE A 223 -20.48 19.10 4.15
CA ILE A 223 -20.27 18.87 2.71
C ILE A 223 -21.65 18.66 2.08
N SER A 224 -22.08 19.61 1.26
CA SER A 224 -23.33 19.54 0.47
C SER A 224 -23.08 18.91 -0.89
#